data_32daa870ab6bbaeece40c9d18ddee52e
#
_entry.id   32daa870ab6bbaeece40c9d18ddee52e
#
_cell.length_a   1.000
_cell.length_b   1.000
_cell.length_c   1.000
_cell.angle_alpha   90.00
_cell.angle_beta   90.00
_cell.angle_gamma   90.00
#
_symmetry.space_group_name_H-M   'P 1'
#
loop_
_entity.id
_entity.type
_entity.pdbx_description
1 polymer ?
#
loop_
_entity_poly.entity_id
_entity_poly.type
_entity_poly.pdbx_seq_one_letter_code
_entity_poly.pdbx_strand_id
1 'polypeptide(L)'
;MQSTPFRPEFLRKSSAERNADSWRQSLRSLDVGFRASTDTGLALPTDIRRGATLAAVLLRFGSAFRHHPERLDAADKAALYARSRPVERLDAFVSHSWSSPGYQKYLSLLFAEVSRISLAAAAAGGFAVYLLQHRRQELLPGNFVVEAAFSPLFLLPQVTSPYEFLAANLLALLSFAAAPALLTRRCYFVDCLCIHQTDHDLKLRGIRHLGGFLSRSSKLVVLWDESYFRRLWCIYEIAVFKAVHPEAPVQLHPLRLSVATALLASFFVLGAGLYVGIYPYVAPFGIGTFYAASFSCSAVVFGGSAVAGHDFARQRSALVEHLSAFDARSARCYCEADRAEIVVAIERMYGGIDSFNRMVRGKIMREVLSSLSRQRGLVPYRVMATGVVLPGIGFFFFAVSWFRHASLATQLAFGMYMVTFVACAMPLLAGWSLEQGSRLPPCDGPAGLRRFWRSHLSIGLQSASLFIFGHASAAFILPLAVANTAAVERVGLPASVGGAVSLLLAAATNAPLVHACVEMYRSRPAPPPERTSAPDERDSVGEASVWKCD
;
A
#
# COMPACT_ATOMS: atom_id res chain seq x y z
N MET A 1 -27.81 47.66 37.30
CA MET A 1 -26.99 47.05 36.25
C MET A 1 -26.94 45.56 36.48
N GLN A 2 -27.80 44.82 35.79
CA GLN A 2 -27.93 43.37 35.93
C GLN A 2 -27.03 42.72 34.88
N SER A 3 -26.10 41.86 35.33
CA SER A 3 -25.23 41.06 34.49
C SER A 3 -25.98 39.84 34.00
N THR A 4 -26.20 39.74 32.69
CA THR A 4 -26.71 38.56 32.00
C THR A 4 -25.63 37.45 31.93
N PRO A 5 -25.96 36.17 32.20
CA PRO A 5 -25.00 35.10 32.11
C PRO A 5 -24.77 34.68 30.64
N PHE A 6 -23.52 34.53 30.29
CA PHE A 6 -23.01 34.04 28.99
C PHE A 6 -23.48 32.61 28.79
N ARG A 7 -24.30 32.34 27.76
CA ARG A 7 -24.61 30.97 27.31
C ARG A 7 -23.44 30.45 26.47
N PRO A 8 -22.89 29.27 26.76
CA PRO A 8 -21.88 28.67 25.89
C PRO A 8 -22.53 28.27 24.56
N GLU A 9 -21.96 28.76 23.47
CA GLU A 9 -22.31 28.36 22.10
C GLU A 9 -22.18 26.87 21.94
N PHE A 10 -23.21 26.26 21.40
CA PHE A 10 -23.28 24.85 21.00
C PHE A 10 -22.10 24.51 20.12
N LEU A 11 -21.17 23.69 20.64
CA LEU A 11 -20.14 23.03 19.88
C LEU A 11 -20.81 22.23 18.74
N ARG A 12 -20.69 22.72 17.51
CA ARG A 12 -21.11 21.99 16.31
C ARG A 12 -20.29 20.70 16.24
N LYS A 13 -20.95 19.59 16.50
CA LYS A 13 -20.36 18.25 16.31
C LYS A 13 -19.73 18.15 14.93
N SER A 14 -18.56 17.54 14.85
CA SER A 14 -17.86 17.30 13.59
C SER A 14 -18.71 16.45 12.64
N SER A 15 -18.43 16.51 11.34
CA SER A 15 -19.12 15.66 10.35
C SER A 15 -18.93 14.16 10.63
N ALA A 16 -17.80 13.77 11.23
CA ALA A 16 -17.53 12.40 11.69
C ALA A 16 -18.42 12.00 12.86
N GLU A 17 -18.65 12.88 13.83
CA GLU A 17 -19.55 12.64 14.97
C GLU A 17 -21.02 12.54 14.54
N ARG A 18 -21.46 13.40 13.60
CA ARG A 18 -22.82 13.30 13.03
C ARG A 18 -23.03 12.00 12.24
N ASN A 19 -22.02 11.54 11.51
CA ASN A 19 -22.07 10.24 10.83
C ASN A 19 -22.08 9.07 11.82
N ALA A 20 -21.30 9.14 12.90
CA ALA A 20 -21.32 8.17 13.98
C ALA A 20 -22.69 8.13 14.69
N ASP A 21 -23.32 9.29 14.93
CA ASP A 21 -24.65 9.36 15.55
C ASP A 21 -25.75 8.83 14.61
N SER A 22 -25.66 9.11 13.30
CA SER A 22 -26.56 8.52 12.28
C SER A 22 -26.41 7.00 12.22
N TRP A 23 -25.18 6.47 12.37
CA TRP A 23 -24.94 5.04 12.50
C TRP A 23 -25.55 4.45 13.77
N ARG A 24 -25.31 5.10 14.90
CA ARG A 24 -25.87 4.68 16.19
C ARG A 24 -27.40 4.69 16.16
N GLN A 25 -27.99 5.65 15.48
CA GLN A 25 -29.44 5.76 15.33
C GLN A 25 -29.99 4.69 14.38
N SER A 26 -29.31 4.40 13.25
CA SER A 26 -29.65 3.29 12.36
C SER A 26 -29.41 1.92 13.03
N LEU A 27 -28.40 1.79 13.88
CA LEU A 27 -28.16 0.59 14.69
C LEU A 27 -29.18 0.48 15.82
N ARG A 28 -29.63 1.59 16.44
CA ARG A 28 -30.66 1.55 17.47
C ARG A 28 -32.03 1.18 16.90
N SER A 29 -32.37 1.57 15.69
CA SER A 29 -33.56 1.11 15.00
C SER A 29 -33.49 -0.37 14.59
N LEU A 30 -32.26 -0.90 14.34
CA LEU A 30 -31.97 -2.31 14.17
C LEU A 30 -31.83 -3.05 15.52
N ASP A 31 -31.43 -2.37 16.61
CA ASP A 31 -31.18 -2.88 17.95
C ASP A 31 -32.46 -3.34 18.66
N VAL A 32 -33.61 -2.86 18.24
CA VAL A 32 -34.91 -3.36 18.73
C VAL A 32 -35.17 -4.80 18.25
N GLY A 33 -34.66 -5.18 17.06
CA GLY A 33 -34.66 -6.57 16.58
C GLY A 33 -33.47 -7.40 17.06
N PHE A 34 -32.32 -6.72 17.36
CA PHE A 34 -31.05 -7.36 17.68
C PHE A 34 -30.94 -7.85 19.14
N ARG A 35 -31.63 -7.21 20.08
CA ARG A 35 -31.65 -7.61 21.51
C ARG A 35 -32.55 -8.79 21.81
N ALA A 36 -33.42 -9.20 20.89
CA ALA A 36 -34.39 -10.26 21.13
C ALA A 36 -33.92 -11.69 20.84
N SER A 37 -32.69 -11.88 20.31
CA SER A 37 -32.17 -13.21 19.96
C SER A 37 -30.77 -13.40 20.53
N THR A 38 -30.67 -14.25 21.56
CA THR A 38 -29.38 -14.73 22.13
C THR A 38 -28.56 -15.60 21.14
N ASP A 39 -29.06 -15.82 19.93
CA ASP A 39 -28.49 -16.70 18.91
C ASP A 39 -28.07 -15.91 17.63
N THR A 40 -27.46 -14.74 17.81
CA THR A 40 -27.03 -13.88 16.68
C THR A 40 -25.76 -14.35 15.97
N GLY A 41 -25.14 -15.45 16.36
CA GLY A 41 -23.84 -15.90 15.83
C GLY A 41 -22.67 -14.96 16.16
N LEU A 42 -22.91 -13.90 16.96
CA LEU A 42 -21.86 -12.96 17.42
C LEU A 42 -21.14 -13.45 18.68
N ALA A 43 -21.78 -14.31 19.47
CA ALA A 43 -21.12 -15.02 20.56
C ALA A 43 -20.18 -16.07 19.96
N LEU A 44 -18.86 -15.95 20.23
CA LEU A 44 -17.88 -16.91 19.74
C LEU A 44 -17.51 -17.87 20.89
N PRO A 45 -17.96 -19.15 20.83
CA PRO A 45 -17.61 -20.15 21.83
C PRO A 45 -16.10 -20.35 21.95
N THR A 46 -15.63 -20.61 23.15
CA THR A 46 -14.18 -20.69 23.46
C THR A 46 -13.49 -21.86 22.77
N ASP A 47 -14.20 -22.96 22.57
CA ASP A 47 -13.71 -24.20 21.95
C ASP A 47 -13.38 -24.04 20.44
N ILE A 48 -14.11 -23.18 19.73
CA ILE A 48 -13.84 -22.89 18.31
C ILE A 48 -13.09 -21.60 18.06
N ARG A 49 -12.80 -20.81 19.10
CA ARG A 49 -12.15 -19.50 19.01
C ARG A 49 -10.65 -19.64 18.77
N ARG A 50 -10.23 -19.59 17.53
CA ARG A 50 -8.85 -19.82 17.10
C ARG A 50 -8.34 -18.68 16.22
N GLY A 51 -7.00 -18.50 16.25
CA GLY A 51 -6.28 -17.56 15.40
C GLY A 51 -4.91 -18.12 15.03
N ALA A 52 -4.35 -17.66 13.94
CA ALA A 52 -3.03 -18.05 13.45
C ALA A 52 -2.06 -16.87 13.51
N THR A 53 -0.79 -17.12 13.85
CA THR A 53 0.25 -16.10 13.79
C THR A 53 0.57 -15.75 12.33
N LEU A 54 1.18 -14.57 12.09
CA LEU A 54 1.60 -14.19 10.74
C LEU A 54 2.53 -15.24 10.12
N ALA A 55 3.45 -15.80 10.91
CA ALA A 55 4.33 -16.88 10.45
C ALA A 55 3.54 -18.11 9.97
N ALA A 56 2.51 -18.51 10.72
CA ALA A 56 1.69 -19.66 10.35
C ALA A 56 0.88 -19.41 9.07
N VAL A 57 0.38 -18.18 8.88
CA VAL A 57 -0.37 -17.77 7.67
C VAL A 57 0.55 -17.75 6.44
N LEU A 58 1.77 -17.19 6.58
CA LEU A 58 2.73 -17.02 5.49
C LEU A 58 3.64 -18.25 5.27
N LEU A 59 3.54 -19.28 6.10
CA LEU A 59 4.38 -20.49 6.03
C LEU A 59 4.34 -21.12 4.62
N ARG A 60 5.51 -21.54 4.14
CA ARG A 60 5.70 -22.13 2.81
C ARG A 60 5.11 -21.26 1.69
N PHE A 61 5.47 -19.96 1.71
CA PHE A 61 5.01 -18.97 0.73
C PHE A 61 3.48 -18.89 0.60
N GLY A 62 2.79 -18.85 1.76
CA GLY A 62 1.34 -18.73 1.81
C GLY A 62 0.60 -20.00 1.36
N SER A 63 1.12 -21.18 1.73
CA SER A 63 0.49 -22.47 1.40
C SER A 63 -0.97 -22.54 1.85
N ALA A 64 -1.36 -21.81 2.90
CA ALA A 64 -2.74 -21.68 3.35
C ALA A 64 -3.69 -21.09 2.30
N PHE A 65 -3.17 -20.32 1.33
CA PHE A 65 -3.96 -19.69 0.27
C PHE A 65 -3.88 -20.40 -1.07
N ARG A 66 -3.09 -21.50 -1.18
CA ARG A 66 -2.74 -22.11 -2.47
C ARG A 66 -3.88 -22.90 -3.08
N HIS A 67 -4.60 -23.65 -2.26
CA HIS A 67 -5.67 -24.53 -2.70
C HIS A 67 -6.93 -24.31 -1.87
N HIS A 68 -8.10 -24.38 -2.53
CA HIS A 68 -9.36 -24.39 -1.83
C HIS A 68 -9.41 -25.59 -0.87
N PRO A 69 -9.87 -25.44 0.39
CA PRO A 69 -9.88 -26.55 1.36
C PRO A 69 -10.56 -27.84 0.86
N GLU A 70 -11.58 -27.74 0.04
CA GLU A 70 -12.28 -28.90 -0.50
C GLU A 70 -11.43 -29.76 -1.46
N ARG A 71 -10.36 -29.19 -2.04
CA ARG A 71 -9.43 -29.90 -2.93
C ARG A 71 -8.27 -30.57 -2.18
N LEU A 72 -8.19 -30.36 -0.87
CA LEU A 72 -7.16 -30.93 0.00
C LEU A 72 -7.63 -32.26 0.56
N ASP A 73 -6.72 -33.18 0.82
CA ASP A 73 -7.01 -34.38 1.58
C ASP A 73 -7.22 -34.09 3.08
N ALA A 74 -7.63 -35.12 3.82
CA ALA A 74 -7.92 -34.98 5.25
C ALA A 74 -6.66 -34.64 6.09
N ALA A 75 -5.49 -35.15 5.69
CA ALA A 75 -4.23 -34.90 6.39
C ALA A 75 -3.78 -33.44 6.20
N ASP A 76 -3.85 -32.92 4.98
CA ASP A 76 -3.51 -31.54 4.67
C ASP A 76 -4.47 -30.56 5.37
N LYS A 77 -5.77 -30.86 5.41
CA LYS A 77 -6.78 -30.07 6.16
C LYS A 77 -6.45 -30.03 7.65
N ALA A 78 -6.16 -31.18 8.25
CA ALA A 78 -5.77 -31.27 9.66
C ALA A 78 -4.47 -30.51 9.93
N ALA A 79 -3.47 -30.61 9.05
CA ALA A 79 -2.20 -29.90 9.16
C ALA A 79 -2.38 -28.38 9.06
N LEU A 80 -3.32 -27.88 8.24
CA LEU A 80 -3.66 -26.45 8.19
C LEU A 80 -4.28 -25.99 9.50
N TYR A 81 -5.28 -26.71 10.01
CA TYR A 81 -5.96 -26.37 11.26
C TYR A 81 -5.01 -26.38 12.47
N ALA A 82 -4.05 -27.31 12.50
CA ALA A 82 -3.02 -27.39 13.55
C ALA A 82 -2.11 -26.16 13.63
N ARG A 83 -2.04 -25.31 12.58
CA ARG A 83 -1.26 -24.06 12.59
C ARG A 83 -1.94 -22.96 13.38
N SER A 84 -3.23 -23.05 13.65
CA SER A 84 -3.94 -22.09 14.51
C SER A 84 -3.91 -22.55 15.97
N ARG A 85 -4.19 -21.61 16.87
CA ARG A 85 -4.24 -21.84 18.32
C ARG A 85 -5.44 -21.13 18.95
N PRO A 86 -5.92 -21.55 20.12
CA PRO A 86 -6.91 -20.79 20.88
C PRO A 86 -6.40 -19.37 21.16
N VAL A 87 -7.26 -18.36 20.99
CA VAL A 87 -6.93 -16.95 21.21
C VAL A 87 -8.13 -16.23 21.84
N GLU A 88 -7.87 -15.15 22.59
CA GLU A 88 -8.96 -14.32 23.12
C GLU A 88 -9.38 -13.20 22.17
N ARG A 89 -8.44 -12.66 21.40
CA ARG A 89 -8.64 -11.57 20.44
C ARG A 89 -7.92 -11.88 19.14
N LEU A 90 -8.44 -11.28 18.08
CA LEU A 90 -7.86 -11.32 16.75
C LEU A 90 -7.41 -9.90 16.36
N ASP A 91 -6.17 -9.75 15.93
CA ASP A 91 -5.68 -8.47 15.45
C ASP A 91 -6.28 -8.13 14.08
N ALA A 92 -6.55 -9.14 13.26
CA ALA A 92 -7.16 -8.95 11.97
C ALA A 92 -7.97 -10.18 11.53
N PHE A 93 -9.07 -9.92 10.85
CA PHE A 93 -9.77 -10.89 10.01
C PHE A 93 -9.28 -10.72 8.57
N VAL A 94 -8.79 -11.80 7.95
CA VAL A 94 -8.30 -11.79 6.57
C VAL A 94 -9.39 -12.36 5.66
N SER A 95 -10.08 -11.46 4.98
CA SER A 95 -11.09 -11.81 3.99
C SER A 95 -10.47 -11.91 2.60
N HIS A 96 -10.81 -12.97 1.86
CA HIS A 96 -10.23 -13.21 0.52
C HIS A 96 -11.16 -14.05 -0.36
N SER A 97 -10.93 -14.00 -1.67
CA SER A 97 -11.58 -14.90 -2.62
C SER A 97 -10.71 -16.11 -2.90
N TRP A 98 -11.29 -17.33 -2.87
CA TRP A 98 -10.56 -18.55 -3.23
C TRP A 98 -10.21 -18.64 -4.72
N SER A 99 -10.85 -17.86 -5.59
CA SER A 99 -10.51 -17.81 -7.02
C SER A 99 -9.22 -17.06 -7.32
N SER A 100 -8.72 -16.25 -6.39
CA SER A 100 -7.48 -15.50 -6.57
C SER A 100 -6.24 -16.35 -6.30
N PRO A 101 -5.13 -16.15 -7.05
CA PRO A 101 -3.88 -16.89 -6.84
C PRO A 101 -3.29 -16.69 -5.45
N GLY A 102 -2.85 -17.81 -4.82
CA GLY A 102 -2.32 -17.80 -3.45
C GLY A 102 -1.08 -16.92 -3.27
N TYR A 103 -0.16 -16.89 -4.25
CA TYR A 103 1.05 -16.08 -4.18
C TYR A 103 0.77 -14.58 -4.13
N GLN A 104 -0.31 -14.11 -4.78
CA GLN A 104 -0.72 -12.70 -4.73
C GLN A 104 -1.19 -12.32 -3.32
N LYS A 105 -1.94 -13.20 -2.66
CA LYS A 105 -2.39 -13.02 -1.26
C LYS A 105 -1.21 -13.02 -0.30
N TYR A 106 -0.25 -13.94 -0.52
CA TYR A 106 0.99 -13.99 0.24
C TYR A 106 1.77 -12.67 0.16
N LEU A 107 2.06 -12.19 -1.06
CA LEU A 107 2.80 -10.94 -1.27
C LEU A 107 2.07 -9.75 -0.68
N SER A 108 0.75 -9.68 -0.86
CA SER A 108 -0.06 -8.58 -0.37
C SER A 108 -0.04 -8.48 1.15
N LEU A 109 -0.21 -9.60 1.84
CA LEU A 109 -0.17 -9.66 3.30
C LEU A 109 1.24 -9.43 3.84
N LEU A 110 2.26 -10.01 3.20
CA LEU A 110 3.67 -9.82 3.54
C LEU A 110 4.05 -8.34 3.49
N PHE A 111 3.76 -7.66 2.39
CA PHE A 111 4.05 -6.23 2.25
C PHE A 111 3.27 -5.37 3.25
N ALA A 112 1.99 -5.69 3.48
CA ALA A 112 1.18 -4.94 4.43
C ALA A 112 1.74 -4.96 5.86
N GLU A 113 2.27 -6.09 6.30
CA GLU A 113 2.69 -6.29 7.69
C GLU A 113 4.20 -6.09 7.92
N VAL A 114 5.04 -6.35 6.92
CA VAL A 114 6.50 -6.42 7.08
C VAL A 114 7.26 -5.24 6.49
N SER A 115 6.72 -4.51 5.48
CA SER A 115 7.48 -3.46 4.77
C SER A 115 8.11 -2.41 5.68
N ARG A 116 7.47 -2.02 6.78
CA ARG A 116 8.04 -1.04 7.73
C ARG A 116 9.28 -1.58 8.43
N ILE A 117 9.27 -2.87 8.77
CA ILE A 117 10.43 -3.53 9.40
C ILE A 117 11.55 -3.63 8.36
N SER A 118 11.22 -3.97 7.11
CA SER A 118 12.19 -4.06 6.02
C SER A 118 12.84 -2.72 5.69
N LEU A 119 12.07 -1.62 5.70
CA LEU A 119 12.60 -0.26 5.56
C LEU A 119 13.60 0.07 6.67
N ALA A 120 13.24 -0.21 7.93
CA ALA A 120 14.14 0.02 9.06
C ALA A 120 15.40 -0.85 9.00
N ALA A 121 15.26 -2.12 8.62
CA ALA A 121 16.38 -3.05 8.47
C ALA A 121 17.32 -2.62 7.33
N ALA A 122 16.79 -2.20 6.19
CA ALA A 122 17.57 -1.67 5.08
C ALA A 122 18.37 -0.43 5.50
N ALA A 123 17.71 0.51 6.17
CA ALA A 123 18.35 1.73 6.66
C ALA A 123 19.45 1.42 7.68
N ALA A 124 19.17 0.54 8.64
CA ALA A 124 20.16 0.11 9.64
C ALA A 124 21.37 -0.57 9.02
N GLY A 125 21.15 -1.46 8.04
CA GLY A 125 22.23 -2.17 7.34
C GLY A 125 23.12 -1.26 6.51
N GLY A 126 22.51 -0.41 5.69
CA GLY A 126 23.27 0.57 4.89
C GLY A 126 24.04 1.54 5.77
N PHE A 127 23.42 2.05 6.84
CA PHE A 127 24.05 2.96 7.77
C PHE A 127 25.20 2.30 8.56
N ALA A 128 25.02 1.07 9.02
CA ALA A 128 26.08 0.35 9.74
C ALA A 128 27.33 0.15 8.88
N VAL A 129 27.16 -0.25 7.61
CA VAL A 129 28.30 -0.40 6.69
C VAL A 129 28.92 0.96 6.35
N TYR A 130 28.08 2.00 6.14
CA TYR A 130 28.58 3.37 5.93
C TYR A 130 29.48 3.84 7.07
N LEU A 131 29.04 3.66 8.35
CA LEU A 131 29.83 4.02 9.53
C LEU A 131 31.12 3.18 9.65
N LEU A 132 31.02 1.88 9.36
CA LEU A 132 32.16 0.98 9.41
C LEU A 132 33.25 1.41 8.44
N GLN A 133 32.88 1.72 7.21
CA GLN A 133 33.79 2.19 6.17
C GLN A 133 34.29 3.62 6.39
N HIS A 134 33.48 4.46 7.06
CA HIS A 134 33.93 5.80 7.43
C HIS A 134 35.05 5.78 8.48
N ARG A 135 35.01 4.81 9.41
CA ARG A 135 36.00 4.68 10.48
C ARG A 135 37.22 3.83 10.13
N ARG A 136 37.05 2.83 9.26
CA ARG A 136 38.11 1.86 8.90
C ARG A 136 38.02 1.53 7.42
N GLN A 137 38.62 2.38 6.59
CA GLN A 137 38.56 2.31 5.13
C GLN A 137 39.13 1.00 4.55
N GLU A 138 40.01 0.32 5.27
CA GLU A 138 40.70 -0.90 4.82
C GLU A 138 39.97 -2.20 5.22
N LEU A 139 38.87 -2.11 5.98
CA LEU A 139 38.22 -3.30 6.52
C LEU A 139 37.53 -4.15 5.45
N LEU A 140 37.01 -3.50 4.40
CA LEU A 140 36.34 -4.15 3.29
C LEU A 140 37.11 -3.89 2.01
N PRO A 141 37.56 -4.94 1.29
CA PRO A 141 38.29 -4.78 0.04
C PRO A 141 37.40 -4.22 -1.08
N GLY A 142 38.01 -3.60 -2.10
CA GLY A 142 37.30 -3.16 -3.30
C GLY A 142 36.62 -1.80 -3.21
N ASN A 143 37.13 -0.90 -2.38
CA ASN A 143 36.81 0.51 -2.48
C ASN A 143 37.51 1.10 -3.74
N PHE A 144 36.70 1.75 -4.59
CA PHE A 144 37.21 2.38 -5.82
C PHE A 144 37.27 3.90 -5.62
N VAL A 145 38.40 4.49 -5.96
CA VAL A 145 38.55 5.94 -6.03
C VAL A 145 38.30 6.36 -7.47
N VAL A 146 37.27 7.14 -7.70
CA VAL A 146 36.98 7.75 -8.99
C VAL A 146 37.54 9.17 -8.94
N GLU A 147 38.60 9.45 -9.71
CA GLU A 147 39.22 10.76 -9.74
C GLU A 147 38.28 11.83 -10.28
N ALA A 148 38.40 13.05 -9.76
CA ALA A 148 37.54 14.19 -10.07
C ALA A 148 37.55 14.66 -11.53
N ALA A 149 38.37 14.05 -12.40
CA ALA A 149 38.51 14.39 -13.84
C ALA A 149 37.17 14.28 -14.62
N PHE A 150 36.14 13.75 -14.02
CA PHE A 150 34.90 13.38 -14.66
C PHE A 150 33.85 14.46 -14.77
N SER A 151 33.87 15.44 -13.90
CA SER A 151 32.85 16.49 -13.94
C SER A 151 33.38 17.73 -13.22
N PRO A 152 33.29 18.91 -13.85
CA PRO A 152 33.45 20.18 -13.15
C PRO A 152 32.42 20.33 -12.01
N LEU A 153 31.42 19.42 -11.95
CA LEU A 153 30.39 19.34 -10.91
C LEU A 153 30.84 18.60 -9.64
N PHE A 154 31.88 17.75 -9.71
CA PHE A 154 32.39 17.00 -8.57
C PHE A 154 33.86 17.37 -8.36
N LEU A 155 34.10 18.42 -7.58
CA LEU A 155 35.41 18.95 -7.28
C LEU A 155 36.25 18.05 -6.35
N LEU A 156 35.68 16.96 -5.85
CA LEU A 156 36.32 16.05 -4.89
C LEU A 156 36.41 14.64 -5.47
N PRO A 157 37.50 13.90 -5.21
CA PRO A 157 37.59 12.50 -5.55
C PRO A 157 36.45 11.72 -4.85
N GLN A 158 35.78 10.86 -5.60
CA GLN A 158 34.69 10.05 -5.09
C GLN A 158 35.22 8.68 -4.69
N VAL A 159 34.87 8.23 -3.50
CA VAL A 159 35.16 6.87 -3.05
C VAL A 159 33.86 6.06 -3.11
N THR A 160 33.83 5.03 -3.92
CA THR A 160 32.63 4.19 -4.10
C THR A 160 32.85 2.81 -3.51
N SER A 161 31.77 2.24 -2.98
CA SER A 161 31.75 0.90 -2.43
C SER A 161 30.38 0.26 -2.69
N PRO A 162 30.32 -1.01 -3.09
CA PRO A 162 29.04 -1.70 -3.28
C PRO A 162 28.40 -2.18 -1.96
N TYR A 163 29.14 -2.17 -0.88
CA TYR A 163 28.75 -2.87 0.36
C TYR A 163 27.58 -2.24 1.08
N GLU A 164 27.43 -0.92 1.05
CA GLU A 164 26.28 -0.22 1.61
C GLU A 164 24.99 -0.62 0.88
N PHE A 165 25.06 -0.67 -0.46
CA PHE A 165 23.94 -1.12 -1.29
C PHE A 165 23.58 -2.57 -1.01
N LEU A 166 24.57 -3.45 -0.95
CA LEU A 166 24.37 -4.88 -0.70
C LEU A 166 23.80 -5.12 0.69
N ALA A 167 24.36 -4.49 1.73
CA ALA A 167 23.90 -4.67 3.11
C ALA A 167 22.45 -4.21 3.30
N ALA A 168 22.08 -3.04 2.77
CA ALA A 168 20.74 -2.51 2.86
C ALA A 168 19.72 -3.46 2.20
N ASN A 169 19.98 -3.90 0.97
CA ASN A 169 19.06 -4.77 0.23
C ASN A 169 19.04 -6.21 0.81
N LEU A 170 20.17 -6.73 1.27
CA LEU A 170 20.23 -8.04 1.91
C LEU A 170 19.43 -8.06 3.23
N LEU A 171 19.61 -7.03 4.09
CA LEU A 171 18.84 -6.95 5.34
C LEU A 171 17.36 -6.69 5.10
N ALA A 172 16.99 -5.94 4.05
CA ALA A 172 15.59 -5.85 3.62
C ALA A 172 15.03 -7.22 3.26
N LEU A 173 15.72 -7.99 2.44
CA LEU A 173 15.30 -9.32 2.01
C LEU A 173 15.23 -10.31 3.19
N LEU A 174 16.25 -10.34 4.04
CA LEU A 174 16.26 -11.17 5.24
C LEU A 174 15.13 -10.81 6.21
N SER A 175 14.78 -9.53 6.32
CA SER A 175 13.67 -9.10 7.16
C SER A 175 12.31 -9.58 6.61
N PHE A 176 12.10 -9.63 5.30
CA PHE A 176 10.89 -10.23 4.72
C PHE A 176 10.79 -11.74 5.05
N ALA A 177 11.91 -12.44 5.12
CA ALA A 177 11.93 -13.84 5.50
C ALA A 177 11.75 -14.07 7.01
N ALA A 178 12.39 -13.25 7.86
CA ALA A 178 12.46 -13.47 9.29
C ALA A 178 11.35 -12.76 10.10
N ALA A 179 10.93 -11.56 9.70
CA ALA A 179 9.96 -10.77 10.46
C ALA A 179 8.61 -11.47 10.71
N PRO A 180 8.05 -12.29 9.81
CA PRO A 180 6.85 -13.05 10.11
C PRO A 180 6.99 -13.95 11.34
N ALA A 181 8.19 -14.55 11.54
CA ALA A 181 8.48 -15.39 12.71
C ALA A 181 8.63 -14.56 13.99
N LEU A 182 9.04 -13.30 13.91
CA LEU A 182 9.19 -12.40 15.05
C LEU A 182 7.85 -11.77 15.48
N LEU A 183 6.88 -11.65 14.56
CA LEU A 183 5.54 -11.08 14.82
C LEU A 183 4.56 -12.11 15.43
N THR A 184 5.03 -12.91 16.39
CA THR A 184 4.27 -14.02 17.00
C THR A 184 3.10 -13.60 17.87
N ARG A 185 3.07 -12.36 18.34
CA ARG A 185 2.00 -11.82 19.19
C ARG A 185 0.73 -11.50 18.43
N ARG A 186 0.83 -11.22 17.10
CA ARG A 186 -0.32 -10.88 16.27
C ARG A 186 -1.03 -12.15 15.81
N CYS A 187 -2.34 -12.18 16.01
CA CYS A 187 -3.21 -13.29 15.64
C CYS A 187 -4.20 -12.88 14.56
N TYR A 188 -4.22 -13.66 13.50
CA TYR A 188 -5.06 -13.46 12.31
C TYR A 188 -6.10 -14.55 12.23
N PHE A 189 -7.32 -14.18 11.84
CA PHE A 189 -8.29 -15.16 11.36
C PHE A 189 -8.07 -15.39 9.87
N VAL A 190 -7.93 -16.65 9.49
CA VAL A 190 -7.98 -17.13 8.09
C VAL A 190 -8.84 -18.38 8.11
N ASP A 191 -9.85 -18.45 7.28
CA ASP A 191 -10.90 -19.49 7.30
C ASP A 191 -10.34 -20.91 7.33
N CYS A 192 -9.44 -21.28 6.41
CA CYS A 192 -8.85 -22.61 6.32
C CYS A 192 -7.91 -22.98 7.48
N LEU A 193 -7.45 -22.02 8.28
CA LEU A 193 -6.62 -22.26 9.45
C LEU A 193 -7.44 -22.28 10.74
N CYS A 194 -8.50 -21.47 10.82
CA CYS A 194 -9.22 -21.20 12.05
C CYS A 194 -10.56 -21.96 12.14
N ILE A 195 -11.11 -22.40 10.98
CA ILE A 195 -12.31 -23.24 10.91
C ILE A 195 -11.88 -24.69 10.62
N HIS A 196 -12.41 -25.64 11.38
CA HIS A 196 -12.13 -27.05 11.17
C HIS A 196 -12.67 -27.52 9.82
N GLN A 197 -11.85 -28.17 9.00
CA GLN A 197 -12.20 -28.50 7.61
C GLN A 197 -12.55 -29.97 7.37
N THR A 198 -12.26 -30.86 8.35
CA THR A 198 -12.54 -32.31 8.26
C THR A 198 -13.75 -32.74 9.07
N ASP A 199 -13.96 -32.15 10.24
CA ASP A 199 -15.12 -32.39 11.06
C ASP A 199 -16.27 -31.50 10.60
N HIS A 200 -17.38 -32.12 10.16
CA HIS A 200 -18.53 -31.44 9.59
C HIS A 200 -19.25 -30.53 10.61
N ASP A 201 -19.41 -30.99 11.84
CA ASP A 201 -20.12 -30.25 12.87
C ASP A 201 -19.33 -29.05 13.35
N LEU A 202 -18.00 -29.21 13.55
CA LEU A 202 -17.11 -28.10 13.88
C LEU A 202 -16.99 -27.10 12.73
N LYS A 203 -17.01 -27.58 11.47
CA LYS A 203 -17.04 -26.69 10.29
C LYS A 203 -18.29 -25.84 10.26
N LEU A 204 -19.48 -26.46 10.39
CA LEU A 204 -20.76 -25.74 10.42
C LEU A 204 -20.83 -24.75 11.60
N ARG A 205 -20.38 -25.17 12.78
CA ARG A 205 -20.30 -24.27 13.94
C ARG A 205 -19.39 -23.08 13.68
N GLY A 206 -18.21 -23.29 13.07
CA GLY A 206 -17.30 -22.22 12.67
C GLY A 206 -17.93 -21.23 11.70
N ILE A 207 -18.65 -21.74 10.70
CA ILE A 207 -19.38 -20.94 9.70
C ILE A 207 -20.49 -20.12 10.36
N ARG A 208 -21.33 -20.73 11.19
CA ARG A 208 -22.43 -20.05 11.89
C ARG A 208 -21.96 -18.95 12.84
N HIS A 209 -20.76 -19.11 13.41
CA HIS A 209 -20.16 -18.12 14.33
C HIS A 209 -19.17 -17.18 13.65
N LEU A 210 -19.19 -17.07 12.31
CA LEU A 210 -18.29 -16.15 11.59
C LEU A 210 -18.42 -14.70 12.06
N GLY A 211 -19.65 -14.26 12.37
CA GLY A 211 -19.91 -12.97 12.99
C GLY A 211 -19.17 -12.77 14.31
N GLY A 212 -19.01 -13.84 15.09
CA GLY A 212 -18.23 -13.84 16.33
C GLY A 212 -16.73 -13.67 16.12
N PHE A 213 -16.16 -14.26 15.07
CA PHE A 213 -14.76 -13.99 14.69
C PHE A 213 -14.57 -12.54 14.23
N LEU A 214 -15.48 -12.01 13.41
CA LEU A 214 -15.47 -10.62 12.97
C LEU A 214 -15.61 -9.65 14.15
N SER A 215 -16.50 -9.93 15.12
CA SER A 215 -16.69 -9.08 16.30
C SER A 215 -15.46 -9.02 17.22
N ARG A 216 -14.62 -10.06 17.20
CA ARG A 216 -13.38 -10.15 17.98
C ARG A 216 -12.15 -9.64 17.25
N SER A 217 -12.30 -9.23 16.00
CA SER A 217 -11.21 -8.74 15.13
C SER A 217 -11.10 -7.22 15.19
N SER A 218 -9.90 -6.70 15.44
CA SER A 218 -9.65 -5.26 15.54
C SER A 218 -9.70 -4.54 14.19
N LYS A 219 -9.43 -5.26 13.09
CA LYS A 219 -9.46 -4.74 11.71
C LYS A 219 -9.88 -5.83 10.73
N LEU A 220 -10.44 -5.42 9.60
CA LEU A 220 -10.72 -6.28 8.47
C LEU A 220 -9.68 -6.01 7.37
N VAL A 221 -8.93 -7.05 6.99
CA VAL A 221 -7.97 -7.03 5.88
C VAL A 221 -8.60 -7.73 4.69
N VAL A 222 -8.87 -7.00 3.64
CA VAL A 222 -9.51 -7.50 2.42
C VAL A 222 -8.45 -7.66 1.33
N LEU A 223 -8.16 -8.89 0.97
CA LEU A 223 -7.26 -9.26 -0.13
C LEU A 223 -8.10 -9.42 -1.40
N TRP A 224 -8.23 -8.35 -2.18
CA TRP A 224 -9.24 -8.31 -3.24
C TRP A 224 -8.67 -8.29 -4.66
N ASP A 225 -9.41 -8.91 -5.56
CA ASP A 225 -9.34 -8.82 -7.00
C ASP A 225 -10.74 -8.59 -7.60
N GLU A 226 -10.85 -8.62 -8.91
CA GLU A 226 -12.13 -8.42 -9.61
C GLU A 226 -13.21 -9.45 -9.19
N SER A 227 -12.82 -10.65 -8.74
CA SER A 227 -13.77 -11.70 -8.35
C SER A 227 -14.35 -11.50 -6.95
N TYR A 228 -13.65 -10.76 -6.08
CA TYR A 228 -13.99 -10.62 -4.66
C TYR A 228 -15.41 -10.08 -4.44
N PHE A 229 -15.72 -8.96 -5.10
CA PHE A 229 -16.99 -8.25 -4.92
C PHE A 229 -18.19 -8.91 -5.65
N ARG A 230 -17.97 -9.98 -6.39
CA ARG A 230 -19.04 -10.84 -6.97
C ARG A 230 -19.47 -11.96 -6.03
N ARG A 231 -18.79 -12.14 -4.89
CA ARG A 231 -19.02 -13.26 -3.99
C ARG A 231 -19.86 -12.81 -2.79
N LEU A 232 -20.96 -13.54 -2.54
CA LEU A 232 -21.86 -13.29 -1.42
C LEU A 232 -21.12 -13.31 -0.08
N TRP A 233 -20.28 -14.33 0.13
CA TRP A 233 -19.49 -14.52 1.35
C TRP A 233 -18.63 -13.30 1.68
N CYS A 234 -17.86 -12.81 0.70
CA CYS A 234 -16.93 -11.67 0.87
C CYS A 234 -17.66 -10.36 1.21
N ILE A 235 -18.80 -10.11 0.57
CA ILE A 235 -19.63 -8.92 0.86
C ILE A 235 -20.28 -9.05 2.24
N TYR A 236 -20.75 -10.24 2.60
CA TYR A 236 -21.30 -10.50 3.92
C TYR A 236 -20.29 -10.24 5.04
N GLU A 237 -19.02 -10.67 4.88
CA GLU A 237 -17.95 -10.40 5.85
C GLU A 237 -17.72 -8.90 6.08
N ILE A 238 -17.65 -8.10 5.01
CA ILE A 238 -17.52 -6.64 5.13
C ILE A 238 -18.74 -6.04 5.84
N ALA A 239 -19.94 -6.49 5.47
CA ALA A 239 -21.18 -5.99 6.02
C ALA A 239 -21.26 -6.25 7.53
N VAL A 240 -21.02 -7.50 7.95
CA VAL A 240 -21.03 -7.89 9.37
C VAL A 240 -19.97 -7.13 10.15
N PHE A 241 -18.73 -7.04 9.62
CA PHE A 241 -17.69 -6.29 10.28
C PHE A 241 -18.07 -4.83 10.51
N LYS A 242 -18.63 -4.16 9.51
CA LYS A 242 -19.06 -2.76 9.62
C LYS A 242 -20.32 -2.58 10.45
N ALA A 243 -21.16 -3.59 10.59
CA ALA A 243 -22.29 -3.56 11.51
C ALA A 243 -21.82 -3.62 12.97
N VAL A 244 -20.82 -4.45 13.26
CA VAL A 244 -20.28 -4.63 14.62
C VAL A 244 -19.26 -3.55 14.99
N HIS A 245 -18.44 -3.15 14.03
CA HIS A 245 -17.37 -2.16 14.20
C HIS A 245 -17.51 -0.99 13.21
N PRO A 246 -18.46 -0.06 13.41
CA PRO A 246 -18.71 1.03 12.47
C PRO A 246 -17.50 1.90 12.18
N GLU A 247 -16.67 2.18 13.19
CA GLU A 247 -15.49 3.05 13.09
C GLU A 247 -14.19 2.31 12.75
N ALA A 248 -14.18 0.97 12.86
CA ALA A 248 -12.97 0.21 12.61
C ALA A 248 -12.57 0.22 11.13
N PRO A 249 -11.26 0.28 10.82
CA PRO A 249 -10.80 0.40 9.45
C PRO A 249 -10.97 -0.92 8.67
N VAL A 250 -11.50 -0.81 7.45
CA VAL A 250 -11.40 -1.84 6.42
C VAL A 250 -10.17 -1.54 5.57
N GLN A 251 -9.19 -2.44 5.59
CA GLN A 251 -7.95 -2.31 4.83
C GLN A 251 -8.07 -3.06 3.51
N LEU A 252 -8.24 -2.34 2.42
CA LEU A 252 -8.32 -2.92 1.08
C LEU A 252 -6.92 -3.08 0.47
N HIS A 253 -6.58 -4.28 0.08
CA HIS A 253 -5.30 -4.64 -0.53
C HIS A 253 -5.53 -5.22 -1.92
N PRO A 254 -5.31 -4.42 -2.99
CA PRO A 254 -5.39 -4.92 -4.36
C PRO A 254 -4.28 -5.93 -4.64
N LEU A 255 -4.64 -7.17 -4.98
CA LEU A 255 -3.68 -8.26 -5.13
C LEU A 255 -2.69 -8.02 -6.27
N ARG A 256 -3.17 -7.57 -7.43
CA ARG A 256 -2.33 -7.32 -8.61
C ARG A 256 -1.34 -6.18 -8.39
N LEU A 257 -1.75 -5.15 -7.62
CA LEU A 257 -0.85 -4.05 -7.27
C LEU A 257 0.34 -4.53 -6.42
N SER A 258 0.12 -5.53 -5.54
CA SER A 258 1.22 -6.13 -4.77
C SER A 258 2.23 -6.87 -5.65
N VAL A 259 1.75 -7.55 -6.69
CA VAL A 259 2.63 -8.18 -7.69
C VAL A 259 3.42 -7.12 -8.47
N ALA A 260 2.74 -6.08 -8.95
CA ALA A 260 3.39 -4.98 -9.64
C ALA A 260 4.46 -4.31 -8.76
N THR A 261 4.15 -4.10 -7.48
CA THR A 261 5.10 -3.57 -6.49
C THR A 261 6.33 -4.46 -6.34
N ALA A 262 6.15 -5.79 -6.26
CA ALA A 262 7.27 -6.74 -6.18
C ALA A 262 8.14 -6.69 -7.44
N LEU A 263 7.53 -6.68 -8.62
CA LEU A 263 8.24 -6.61 -9.90
C LEU A 263 9.03 -5.30 -10.03
N LEU A 264 8.42 -4.17 -9.69
CA LEU A 264 9.08 -2.87 -9.72
C LEU A 264 10.26 -2.79 -8.74
N ALA A 265 10.08 -3.29 -7.51
CA ALA A 265 11.15 -3.35 -6.52
C ALA A 265 12.30 -4.25 -6.98
N SER A 266 12.00 -5.44 -7.52
CA SER A 266 13.00 -6.35 -8.05
C SER A 266 13.77 -5.74 -9.23
N PHE A 267 13.05 -5.11 -10.16
CA PHE A 267 13.66 -4.42 -11.29
C PHE A 267 14.57 -3.28 -10.84
N PHE A 268 14.12 -2.49 -9.86
CA PHE A 268 14.93 -1.41 -9.30
C PHE A 268 16.20 -1.94 -8.62
N VAL A 269 16.09 -2.99 -7.79
CA VAL A 269 17.25 -3.60 -7.10
C VAL A 269 18.24 -4.16 -8.14
N LEU A 270 17.75 -4.85 -9.15
CA LEU A 270 18.61 -5.42 -10.21
C LEU A 270 19.28 -4.31 -11.03
N GLY A 271 18.55 -3.30 -11.46
CA GLY A 271 19.09 -2.17 -12.23
C GLY A 271 20.09 -1.33 -11.43
N ALA A 272 19.76 -0.99 -10.20
CA ALA A 272 20.66 -0.26 -9.31
C ALA A 272 21.87 -1.11 -8.92
N GLY A 273 21.70 -2.41 -8.69
CA GLY A 273 22.80 -3.34 -8.39
C GLY A 273 23.77 -3.48 -9.57
N LEU A 274 23.24 -3.62 -10.79
CA LEU A 274 24.06 -3.61 -11.99
C LEU A 274 24.82 -2.29 -12.12
N TYR A 275 24.13 -1.16 -11.93
CA TYR A 275 24.76 0.16 -11.96
C TYR A 275 25.89 0.28 -10.92
N VAL A 276 25.64 -0.09 -9.65
CA VAL A 276 26.63 -0.06 -8.57
C VAL A 276 27.84 -0.93 -8.92
N GLY A 277 27.61 -2.12 -9.51
CA GLY A 277 28.68 -3.04 -9.90
C GLY A 277 29.53 -2.57 -11.06
N ILE A 278 28.94 -1.89 -12.05
CA ILE A 278 29.66 -1.41 -13.24
C ILE A 278 30.20 0.03 -13.09
N TYR A 279 29.71 0.77 -12.10
CA TYR A 279 30.05 2.19 -11.92
C TYR A 279 31.56 2.48 -11.94
N PRO A 280 32.41 1.74 -11.21
CA PRO A 280 33.87 1.97 -11.25
C PRO A 280 34.49 1.83 -12.62
N TYR A 281 33.90 1.01 -13.49
CA TYR A 281 34.42 0.74 -14.83
C TYR A 281 33.90 1.73 -15.88
N VAL A 282 32.71 2.30 -15.69
CA VAL A 282 32.09 3.23 -16.66
C VAL A 282 32.25 4.69 -16.27
N ALA A 283 32.49 4.96 -15.00
CA ALA A 283 32.78 6.31 -14.54
C ALA A 283 33.93 6.99 -15.35
N PRO A 284 34.99 6.30 -15.76
CA PRO A 284 36.01 6.82 -16.66
C PRO A 284 35.49 7.34 -18.01
N PHE A 285 34.37 6.95 -18.52
CA PHE A 285 33.80 7.39 -19.80
C PHE A 285 32.91 8.66 -19.72
N GLY A 286 32.78 9.23 -18.53
CA GLY A 286 32.11 10.50 -18.30
C GLY A 286 30.70 10.44 -17.78
N ILE A 287 30.19 11.58 -17.35
CA ILE A 287 28.88 11.75 -16.71
C ILE A 287 27.72 11.35 -17.62
N GLY A 288 27.90 11.36 -18.93
CA GLY A 288 26.88 10.97 -19.90
C GLY A 288 26.45 9.51 -19.76
N THR A 289 27.38 8.59 -19.46
CA THR A 289 27.08 7.16 -19.23
C THR A 289 26.23 6.96 -17.97
N PHE A 290 26.51 7.74 -16.91
CA PHE A 290 25.69 7.76 -15.69
C PHE A 290 24.25 8.16 -15.98
N TYR A 291 24.06 9.27 -16.69
CA TYR A 291 22.71 9.74 -17.00
C TYR A 291 21.98 8.82 -17.97
N ALA A 292 22.67 8.23 -18.95
CA ALA A 292 22.06 7.26 -19.87
C ALA A 292 21.55 6.00 -19.14
N ALA A 293 22.35 5.43 -18.24
CA ALA A 293 21.96 4.29 -17.43
C ALA A 293 20.79 4.62 -16.49
N SER A 294 20.89 5.75 -15.79
CA SER A 294 19.84 6.24 -14.88
C SER A 294 18.53 6.53 -15.62
N PHE A 295 18.60 7.12 -16.81
CA PHE A 295 17.45 7.37 -17.68
C PHE A 295 16.76 6.07 -18.09
N SER A 296 17.54 5.10 -18.58
CA SER A 296 17.00 3.81 -19.03
C SER A 296 16.32 3.04 -17.91
N CYS A 297 16.96 2.91 -16.73
CA CYS A 297 16.36 2.30 -15.55
C CYS A 297 15.07 3.01 -15.12
N SER A 298 15.10 4.35 -15.06
CA SER A 298 13.97 5.16 -14.65
C SER A 298 12.79 5.02 -15.62
N ALA A 299 13.04 5.01 -16.92
CA ALA A 299 12.01 4.85 -17.95
C ALA A 299 11.25 3.54 -17.78
N VAL A 300 11.95 2.43 -17.47
CA VAL A 300 11.31 1.13 -17.22
C VAL A 300 10.51 1.13 -15.91
N VAL A 301 11.07 1.68 -14.82
CA VAL A 301 10.36 1.77 -13.53
C VAL A 301 9.08 2.59 -13.65
N PHE A 302 9.16 3.77 -14.27
CA PHE A 302 8.00 4.65 -14.41
C PHE A 302 7.01 4.17 -15.48
N GLY A 303 7.48 3.57 -16.57
CA GLY A 303 6.64 2.91 -17.55
C GLY A 303 5.86 1.73 -16.94
N GLY A 304 6.54 0.90 -16.14
CA GLY A 304 5.92 -0.17 -15.36
C GLY A 304 4.89 0.35 -14.33
N SER A 305 5.17 1.49 -13.70
CA SER A 305 4.21 2.17 -12.81
C SER A 305 2.95 2.60 -13.56
N ALA A 306 3.09 3.12 -14.80
CA ALA A 306 1.95 3.49 -15.63
C ALA A 306 1.10 2.26 -16.02
N VAL A 307 1.72 1.12 -16.36
CA VAL A 307 1.01 -0.15 -16.62
C VAL A 307 0.24 -0.60 -15.38
N ALA A 308 0.87 -0.54 -14.20
CA ALA A 308 0.21 -0.88 -12.94
C ALA A 308 -0.98 0.05 -12.65
N GLY A 309 -0.87 1.33 -12.97
CA GLY A 309 -1.95 2.32 -12.84
C GLY A 309 -3.13 2.02 -13.73
N HIS A 310 -2.89 1.68 -14.99
CA HIS A 310 -3.92 1.28 -15.94
C HIS A 310 -4.69 0.02 -15.45
N ASP A 311 -3.96 -1.00 -15.03
CA ASP A 311 -4.58 -2.23 -14.50
C ASP A 311 -5.38 -1.96 -13.21
N PHE A 312 -4.85 -1.14 -12.32
CA PHE A 312 -5.55 -0.75 -11.09
C PHE A 312 -6.84 0.03 -11.36
N ALA A 313 -6.82 0.95 -12.34
CA ALA A 313 -8.01 1.71 -12.74
C ALA A 313 -9.12 0.79 -13.28
N ARG A 314 -8.75 -0.19 -14.11
CA ARG A 314 -9.69 -1.22 -14.60
C ARG A 314 -10.32 -2.01 -13.47
N GLN A 315 -9.51 -2.49 -12.52
CA GLN A 315 -10.01 -3.21 -11.34
C GLN A 315 -10.96 -2.34 -10.51
N ARG A 316 -10.64 -1.05 -10.33
CA ARG A 316 -11.50 -0.11 -9.61
C ARG A 316 -12.83 0.11 -10.33
N SER A 317 -12.83 0.23 -11.66
CA SER A 317 -14.06 0.38 -12.44
C SER A 317 -14.94 -0.87 -12.33
N ALA A 318 -14.36 -2.06 -12.46
CA ALA A 318 -15.06 -3.32 -12.26
C ALA A 318 -15.63 -3.46 -10.82
N LEU A 319 -14.90 -2.98 -9.82
CA LEU A 319 -15.39 -2.95 -8.43
C LEU A 319 -16.64 -2.08 -8.28
N VAL A 320 -16.64 -0.87 -8.88
CA VAL A 320 -17.79 0.04 -8.85
C VAL A 320 -18.99 -0.61 -9.53
N GLU A 321 -18.79 -1.19 -10.70
CA GLU A 321 -19.83 -1.91 -11.44
C GLU A 321 -20.43 -3.05 -10.62
N HIS A 322 -19.58 -3.92 -10.04
CA HIS A 322 -20.03 -5.06 -9.26
C HIS A 322 -20.78 -4.65 -7.98
N LEU A 323 -20.34 -3.60 -7.29
CA LEU A 323 -21.02 -3.13 -6.09
C LEU A 323 -22.32 -2.39 -6.42
N SER A 324 -22.39 -1.61 -7.50
CA SER A 324 -23.61 -0.91 -7.91
C SER A 324 -24.71 -1.87 -8.39
N ALA A 325 -24.32 -2.94 -9.07
CA ALA A 325 -25.24 -3.98 -9.56
C ALA A 325 -25.40 -5.17 -8.59
N PHE A 326 -24.85 -5.11 -7.37
CA PHE A 326 -24.84 -6.23 -6.44
C PHE A 326 -26.27 -6.69 -6.08
N ASP A 327 -26.50 -8.00 -6.21
CA ASP A 327 -27.69 -8.68 -5.68
C ASP A 327 -27.28 -9.98 -4.99
N ALA A 328 -27.66 -10.11 -3.70
CA ALA A 328 -27.34 -11.29 -2.91
C ALA A 328 -27.95 -12.58 -3.45
N ARG A 329 -29.08 -12.49 -4.18
CA ARG A 329 -29.76 -13.64 -4.80
C ARG A 329 -28.92 -14.26 -5.92
N SER A 330 -28.26 -13.42 -6.72
CA SER A 330 -27.45 -13.82 -7.87
C SER A 330 -25.94 -13.83 -7.58
N ALA A 331 -25.50 -13.33 -6.42
CA ALA A 331 -24.09 -13.29 -6.05
C ALA A 331 -23.52 -14.71 -5.98
N ARG A 332 -22.29 -14.88 -6.45
CA ARG A 332 -21.63 -16.19 -6.50
C ARG A 332 -21.37 -16.72 -5.09
N CYS A 333 -21.80 -17.97 -4.82
CA CYS A 333 -21.43 -18.75 -3.65
C CYS A 333 -20.73 -20.03 -4.12
N TYR A 334 -19.74 -20.51 -3.39
CA TYR A 334 -19.05 -21.75 -3.76
C TYR A 334 -19.89 -22.98 -3.43
N CYS A 335 -20.56 -22.95 -2.29
CA CYS A 335 -21.42 -24.00 -1.78
C CYS A 335 -22.83 -23.44 -1.56
N GLU A 336 -23.86 -24.13 -2.08
CA GLU A 336 -25.25 -23.70 -1.89
C GLU A 336 -25.73 -23.87 -0.44
N ALA A 337 -25.15 -24.81 0.31
CA ALA A 337 -25.43 -24.93 1.75
C ALA A 337 -24.95 -23.68 2.51
N ASP A 338 -23.78 -23.13 2.17
CA ASP A 338 -23.27 -21.89 2.75
C ASP A 338 -24.19 -20.70 2.39
N ARG A 339 -24.75 -20.68 1.16
CA ARG A 339 -25.71 -19.65 0.73
C ARG A 339 -26.91 -19.59 1.65
N ALA A 340 -27.50 -20.75 1.98
CA ALA A 340 -28.65 -20.82 2.84
C ALA A 340 -28.37 -20.24 4.23
N GLU A 341 -27.24 -20.58 4.84
CA GLU A 341 -26.85 -20.05 6.15
C GLU A 341 -26.59 -18.52 6.09
N ILE A 342 -25.94 -18.02 5.02
CA ILE A 342 -25.71 -16.58 4.84
C ILE A 342 -27.03 -15.84 4.65
N VAL A 343 -27.97 -16.37 3.86
CA VAL A 343 -29.28 -15.74 3.63
C VAL A 343 -30.03 -15.61 4.93
N VAL A 344 -30.08 -16.68 5.74
CA VAL A 344 -30.71 -16.66 7.07
C VAL A 344 -30.08 -15.61 7.97
N ALA A 345 -28.73 -15.51 7.96
CA ALA A 345 -28.01 -14.49 8.73
C ALA A 345 -28.31 -13.07 8.22
N ILE A 346 -28.39 -12.87 6.89
CA ILE A 346 -28.77 -11.59 6.27
C ILE A 346 -30.18 -11.19 6.67
N GLU A 347 -31.13 -12.11 6.62
CA GLU A 347 -32.52 -11.83 6.99
C GLU A 347 -32.65 -11.41 8.46
N ARG A 348 -31.94 -12.10 9.35
CA ARG A 348 -31.89 -11.77 10.78
C ARG A 348 -31.24 -10.41 11.05
N MET A 349 -30.12 -10.11 10.38
CA MET A 349 -29.33 -8.90 10.66
C MET A 349 -29.88 -7.66 9.98
N TYR A 350 -30.45 -7.80 8.79
CA TYR A 350 -30.80 -6.66 7.92
C TYR A 350 -32.30 -6.56 7.61
N GLY A 351 -33.14 -7.51 8.12
CA GLY A 351 -34.56 -7.51 7.89
C GLY A 351 -34.95 -7.89 6.45
N GLY A 352 -34.08 -8.58 5.73
CA GLY A 352 -34.34 -9.13 4.40
C GLY A 352 -33.25 -8.78 3.37
N ILE A 353 -33.25 -9.55 2.27
CA ILE A 353 -32.24 -9.45 1.19
C ILE A 353 -32.28 -8.09 0.52
N ASP A 354 -33.44 -7.49 0.28
CA ASP A 354 -33.53 -6.19 -0.41
C ASP A 354 -32.95 -5.05 0.43
N SER A 355 -33.15 -5.11 1.75
CA SER A 355 -32.51 -4.17 2.68
C SER A 355 -30.99 -4.32 2.67
N PHE A 356 -30.50 -5.54 2.64
CA PHE A 356 -29.06 -5.84 2.51
C PHE A 356 -28.50 -5.34 1.18
N ASN A 357 -29.18 -5.60 0.06
CA ASN A 357 -28.75 -5.11 -1.26
C ASN A 357 -28.66 -3.57 -1.30
N ARG A 358 -29.66 -2.86 -0.76
CA ARG A 358 -29.61 -1.38 -0.65
C ARG A 358 -28.42 -0.91 0.18
N MET A 359 -28.14 -1.60 1.30
CA MET A 359 -26.99 -1.27 2.14
C MET A 359 -25.66 -1.50 1.40
N VAL A 360 -25.51 -2.61 0.68
CA VAL A 360 -24.29 -2.90 -0.09
C VAL A 360 -24.09 -1.87 -1.19
N ARG A 361 -25.10 -1.63 -2.03
CA ARG A 361 -25.05 -0.65 -3.13
C ARG A 361 -24.83 0.79 -2.66
N GLY A 362 -25.32 1.13 -1.47
CA GLY A 362 -25.20 2.47 -0.89
C GLY A 362 -23.97 2.61 0.02
N LYS A 363 -24.08 2.04 1.21
CA LYS A 363 -23.16 2.31 2.33
C LYS A 363 -21.84 1.57 2.22
N ILE A 364 -21.87 0.25 1.95
CA ILE A 364 -20.66 -0.55 1.79
C ILE A 364 -19.86 -0.03 0.59
N MET A 365 -20.52 0.25 -0.53
CA MET A 365 -19.85 0.80 -1.71
C MET A 365 -19.16 2.13 -1.39
N ARG A 366 -19.81 3.06 -0.70
CA ARG A 366 -19.18 4.33 -0.28
C ARG A 366 -18.00 4.11 0.66
N GLU A 367 -18.12 3.22 1.64
CA GLU A 367 -17.03 2.89 2.58
C GLU A 367 -15.82 2.30 1.84
N VAL A 368 -16.05 1.34 0.95
CA VAL A 368 -15.03 0.71 0.12
C VAL A 368 -14.35 1.73 -0.78
N LEU A 369 -15.11 2.57 -1.48
CA LEU A 369 -14.57 3.61 -2.35
C LEU A 369 -13.85 4.70 -1.56
N SER A 370 -14.37 5.09 -0.40
CA SER A 370 -13.70 6.08 0.47
C SER A 370 -12.38 5.56 1.01
N SER A 371 -12.29 4.28 1.34
CA SER A 371 -11.03 3.67 1.80
C SER A 371 -9.97 3.61 0.69
N LEU A 372 -10.37 3.44 -0.57
CA LEU A 372 -9.49 3.51 -1.74
C LEU A 372 -9.13 4.95 -2.12
N SER A 373 -10.01 5.92 -1.83
CA SER A 373 -9.86 7.33 -2.21
C SER A 373 -9.36 8.22 -1.08
N ARG A 374 -9.00 7.65 0.07
CA ARG A 374 -8.59 8.40 1.28
C ARG A 374 -7.38 9.29 1.07
N GLN A 375 -6.59 9.02 0.05
CA GLN A 375 -5.41 9.81 -0.30
C GLN A 375 -5.64 10.53 -1.64
N ARG A 376 -4.96 11.66 -1.85
CA ARG A 376 -4.98 12.36 -3.14
C ARG A 376 -4.32 11.53 -4.24
N GLY A 377 -3.28 10.75 -3.90
CA GLY A 377 -2.66 9.80 -4.80
C GLY A 377 -3.52 8.56 -5.05
N LEU A 378 -3.37 7.95 -6.22
CA LEU A 378 -4.14 6.77 -6.64
C LEU A 378 -3.92 5.56 -5.74
N VAL A 379 -2.71 5.45 -5.15
CA VAL A 379 -2.32 4.37 -4.24
C VAL A 379 -1.69 4.91 -2.95
N PRO A 380 -1.77 4.15 -1.85
CA PRO A 380 -1.15 4.53 -0.58
C PRO A 380 0.38 4.68 -0.68
N TYR A 381 0.94 5.66 0.04
CA TYR A 381 2.40 5.86 0.12
C TYR A 381 3.15 4.58 0.53
N ARG A 382 2.56 3.73 1.37
CA ARG A 382 3.17 2.43 1.76
C ARG A 382 3.50 1.53 0.55
N VAL A 383 2.71 1.60 -0.52
CA VAL A 383 2.95 0.85 -1.76
C VAL A 383 4.19 1.42 -2.46
N MET A 384 4.28 2.75 -2.55
CA MET A 384 5.46 3.43 -3.09
C MET A 384 6.68 3.19 -2.22
N ALA A 385 6.51 3.22 -0.89
CA ALA A 385 7.60 2.92 0.05
C ALA A 385 8.17 1.52 -0.15
N THR A 386 7.34 0.53 -0.43
CA THR A 386 7.80 -0.85 -0.67
C THR A 386 8.43 -1.02 -2.05
N GLY A 387 7.81 -0.44 -3.09
CA GLY A 387 8.22 -0.66 -4.49
C GLY A 387 9.39 0.21 -4.94
N VAL A 388 9.56 1.39 -4.35
CA VAL A 388 10.51 2.42 -4.80
C VAL A 388 11.46 2.85 -3.69
N VAL A 389 10.95 3.23 -2.51
CA VAL A 389 11.80 3.76 -1.43
C VAL A 389 12.68 2.67 -0.84
N LEU A 390 12.13 1.50 -0.56
CA LEU A 390 12.87 0.40 0.04
C LEU A 390 14.12 0.00 -0.77
N PRO A 391 14.02 -0.29 -2.08
CA PRO A 391 15.22 -0.54 -2.87
C PRO A 391 16.11 0.70 -3.03
N GLY A 392 15.53 1.90 -3.00
CA GLY A 392 16.24 3.18 -3.07
C GLY A 392 17.14 3.48 -1.87
N ILE A 393 16.87 2.88 -0.68
CA ILE A 393 17.70 3.05 0.51
C ILE A 393 19.14 2.57 0.27
N GLY A 394 19.30 1.41 -0.36
CA GLY A 394 20.62 0.91 -0.69
C GLY A 394 21.39 1.86 -1.63
N PHE A 395 20.71 2.37 -2.65
CA PHE A 395 21.28 3.37 -3.56
C PHE A 395 21.58 4.69 -2.86
N PHE A 396 20.76 5.12 -1.91
CA PHE A 396 21.02 6.28 -1.06
C PHE A 396 22.37 6.18 -0.35
N PHE A 397 22.63 5.09 0.37
CA PHE A 397 23.89 4.92 1.09
C PHE A 397 25.08 4.78 0.17
N PHE A 398 24.93 4.10 -0.96
CA PHE A 398 25.95 4.06 -2.01
C PHE A 398 26.31 5.47 -2.50
N ALA A 399 25.33 6.31 -2.81
CA ALA A 399 25.58 7.66 -3.30
C ALA A 399 26.16 8.58 -2.21
N VAL A 400 25.70 8.50 -0.97
CA VAL A 400 26.24 9.28 0.15
C VAL A 400 27.69 8.91 0.44
N SER A 401 28.09 7.66 0.22
CA SER A 401 29.46 7.21 0.42
C SER A 401 30.47 7.92 -0.49
N TRP A 402 30.05 8.48 -1.62
CA TRP A 402 30.91 9.25 -2.52
C TRP A 402 31.58 10.44 -1.83
N PHE A 403 30.89 11.04 -0.85
CA PHE A 403 31.35 12.24 -0.14
C PHE A 403 31.92 11.94 1.25
N ARG A 404 32.31 10.68 1.55
CA ARG A 404 32.78 10.30 2.89
C ARG A 404 33.99 11.08 3.38
N HIS A 405 34.81 11.61 2.46
CA HIS A 405 35.97 12.43 2.77
C HIS A 405 35.68 13.95 2.75
N ALA A 406 34.49 14.35 2.37
CA ALA A 406 34.09 15.74 2.38
C ALA A 406 33.76 16.22 3.82
N SER A 407 33.61 17.53 3.98
CA SER A 407 33.17 18.09 5.28
C SER A 407 31.84 17.49 5.74
N LEU A 408 31.62 17.41 7.04
CA LEU A 408 30.37 16.93 7.61
C LEU A 408 29.15 17.70 7.05
N ALA A 409 29.29 19.01 6.86
CA ALA A 409 28.24 19.85 6.29
C ALA A 409 27.88 19.43 4.85
N THR A 410 28.89 19.12 4.01
CA THR A 410 28.68 18.61 2.65
C THR A 410 27.99 17.24 2.67
N GLN A 411 28.43 16.34 3.54
CA GLN A 411 27.81 15.01 3.69
C GLN A 411 26.34 15.14 4.12
N LEU A 412 26.03 16.00 5.09
CA LEU A 412 24.67 16.23 5.55
C LEU A 412 23.79 16.88 4.47
N ALA A 413 24.29 17.88 3.75
CA ALA A 413 23.57 18.54 2.67
C ALA A 413 23.22 17.57 1.53
N PHE A 414 24.20 16.75 1.12
CA PHE A 414 23.97 15.71 0.12
C PHE A 414 23.04 14.60 0.63
N GLY A 415 23.21 14.18 1.88
CA GLY A 415 22.33 13.22 2.53
C GLY A 415 20.87 13.70 2.56
N MET A 416 20.62 14.96 2.93
CA MET A 416 19.29 15.57 2.88
C MET A 416 18.69 15.53 1.46
N TYR A 417 19.48 15.92 0.46
CA TYR A 417 19.06 15.83 -0.93
C TYR A 417 18.68 14.40 -1.31
N MET A 418 19.55 13.43 -1.04
CA MET A 418 19.31 12.03 -1.38
C MET A 418 18.14 11.41 -0.64
N VAL A 419 17.92 11.74 0.64
CA VAL A 419 16.72 11.32 1.38
C VAL A 419 15.46 11.86 0.71
N THR A 420 15.44 13.16 0.38
CA THR A 420 14.29 13.78 -0.28
C THR A 420 14.07 13.19 -1.67
N PHE A 421 15.13 12.92 -2.40
CA PHE A 421 15.07 12.29 -3.70
C PHE A 421 14.46 10.89 -3.62
N VAL A 422 14.96 10.02 -2.76
CA VAL A 422 14.48 8.64 -2.60
C VAL A 422 13.09 8.57 -1.97
N ALA A 423 12.83 9.36 -0.92
CA ALA A 423 11.58 9.29 -0.16
C ALA A 423 10.45 10.17 -0.71
N CYS A 424 10.74 11.17 -1.54
CA CYS A 424 9.72 12.08 -2.07
C CYS A 424 9.70 12.11 -3.60
N ALA A 425 10.82 12.46 -4.26
CA ALA A 425 10.83 12.66 -5.71
C ALA A 425 10.50 11.38 -6.49
N MET A 426 11.12 10.25 -6.15
CA MET A 426 10.84 8.97 -6.79
C MET A 426 9.39 8.49 -6.57
N PRO A 427 8.82 8.49 -5.34
CA PRO A 427 7.42 8.19 -5.12
C PRO A 427 6.45 9.15 -5.83
N LEU A 428 6.78 10.45 -5.93
CA LEU A 428 5.98 11.42 -6.67
C LEU A 428 5.91 11.06 -8.16
N LEU A 429 7.06 10.80 -8.79
CA LEU A 429 7.13 10.46 -10.21
C LEU A 429 6.47 9.11 -10.51
N ALA A 430 6.70 8.10 -9.66
CA ALA A 430 6.03 6.80 -9.78
C ALA A 430 4.51 6.94 -9.60
N GLY A 431 4.06 7.72 -8.62
CA GLY A 431 2.65 8.04 -8.38
C GLY A 431 2.03 8.81 -9.53
N TRP A 432 2.72 9.81 -10.08
CA TRP A 432 2.29 10.54 -11.27
C TRP A 432 2.18 9.63 -12.48
N SER A 433 3.18 8.79 -12.74
CA SER A 433 3.17 7.82 -13.86
C SER A 433 2.00 6.85 -13.74
N LEU A 434 1.76 6.34 -12.54
CA LEU A 434 0.63 5.46 -12.21
C LEU A 434 -0.70 6.16 -12.47
N GLU A 435 -0.83 7.44 -12.11
CA GLU A 435 -2.03 8.25 -12.37
C GLU A 435 -2.23 8.51 -13.87
N GLN A 436 -1.17 8.85 -14.62
CA GLN A 436 -1.27 8.99 -16.08
C GLN A 436 -1.70 7.67 -16.74
N GLY A 437 -1.11 6.54 -16.32
CA GLY A 437 -1.51 5.22 -16.79
C GLY A 437 -2.98 4.92 -16.53
N SER A 438 -3.52 5.32 -15.37
CA SER A 438 -4.92 5.10 -15.00
C SER A 438 -5.94 5.86 -15.88
N ARG A 439 -5.51 6.89 -16.58
CA ARG A 439 -6.34 7.72 -17.47
C ARG A 439 -6.37 7.20 -18.91
N LEU A 440 -5.55 6.19 -19.23
CA LEU A 440 -5.50 5.63 -20.58
C LEU A 440 -6.74 4.79 -20.87
N PRO A 441 -7.26 4.84 -22.12
CA PRO A 441 -8.41 4.06 -22.51
C PRO A 441 -8.12 2.55 -22.52
N PRO A 442 -9.15 1.69 -22.43
CA PRO A 442 -9.00 0.24 -22.54
C PRO A 442 -8.35 -0.16 -23.87
N CYS A 443 -7.71 -1.32 -23.89
CA CYS A 443 -7.00 -1.84 -25.05
C CYS A 443 -7.85 -2.87 -25.78
N ASP A 444 -8.48 -2.46 -26.88
CA ASP A 444 -9.26 -3.36 -27.70
C ASP A 444 -8.54 -3.62 -29.03
N GLY A 445 -8.26 -4.90 -29.30
CA GLY A 445 -7.64 -5.37 -30.55
C GLY A 445 -6.15 -4.99 -30.73
N PRO A 446 -5.54 -5.41 -31.88
CA PRO A 446 -4.11 -5.21 -32.15
C PRO A 446 -3.67 -3.75 -32.26
N ALA A 447 -4.56 -2.86 -32.74
CA ALA A 447 -4.30 -1.43 -32.80
C ALA A 447 -4.31 -0.79 -31.38
N GLY A 448 -5.20 -1.26 -30.51
CA GLY A 448 -5.26 -0.88 -29.10
C GLY A 448 -4.00 -1.28 -28.36
N LEU A 449 -3.47 -2.49 -28.60
CA LEU A 449 -2.24 -2.97 -27.98
C LEU A 449 -1.02 -2.12 -28.40
N ARG A 450 -0.90 -1.74 -29.68
CA ARG A 450 0.16 -0.83 -30.14
C ARG A 450 0.07 0.56 -29.50
N ARG A 451 -1.16 1.12 -29.38
CA ARG A 451 -1.41 2.38 -28.68
C ARG A 451 -1.04 2.27 -27.20
N PHE A 452 -1.42 1.19 -26.55
CA PHE A 452 -1.09 0.89 -25.17
C PHE A 452 0.42 0.99 -24.92
N TRP A 453 1.23 0.21 -25.64
CA TRP A 453 2.68 0.24 -25.46
C TRP A 453 3.32 1.59 -25.76
N ARG A 454 2.87 2.27 -26.82
CA ARG A 454 3.37 3.62 -27.13
C ARG A 454 3.06 4.62 -26.02
N SER A 455 1.85 4.61 -25.47
CA SER A 455 1.45 5.53 -24.41
C SER A 455 2.22 5.26 -23.12
N HIS A 456 2.37 4.00 -22.72
CA HIS A 456 3.10 3.65 -21.50
C HIS A 456 4.61 3.92 -21.63
N LEU A 457 5.19 3.65 -22.79
CA LEU A 457 6.58 4.02 -23.07
C LEU A 457 6.75 5.55 -23.03
N SER A 458 5.85 6.31 -23.63
CA SER A 458 5.87 7.79 -23.59
C SER A 458 5.82 8.32 -22.17
N ILE A 459 4.93 7.79 -21.31
CA ILE A 459 4.87 8.17 -19.89
C ILE A 459 6.17 7.82 -19.18
N GLY A 460 6.73 6.64 -19.43
CA GLY A 460 8.01 6.21 -18.88
C GLY A 460 9.15 7.15 -19.26
N LEU A 461 9.27 7.51 -20.53
CA LEU A 461 10.29 8.42 -21.04
C LEU A 461 10.11 9.85 -20.49
N GLN A 462 8.89 10.37 -20.42
CA GLN A 462 8.61 11.70 -19.84
C GLN A 462 8.99 11.74 -18.35
N SER A 463 8.61 10.71 -17.59
CA SER A 463 8.96 10.61 -16.17
C SER A 463 10.46 10.48 -15.96
N ALA A 464 11.15 9.70 -16.80
CA ALA A 464 12.60 9.59 -16.77
C ALA A 464 13.29 10.91 -17.12
N SER A 465 12.75 11.67 -18.08
CA SER A 465 13.27 13.01 -18.41
C SER A 465 13.13 13.97 -17.23
N LEU A 466 11.97 13.98 -16.56
CA LEU A 466 11.75 14.78 -15.35
C LEU A 466 12.66 14.35 -14.20
N PHE A 467 12.87 13.04 -14.05
CA PHE A 467 13.78 12.47 -13.06
C PHE A 467 15.23 12.95 -13.29
N ILE A 468 15.73 12.83 -14.53
CA ILE A 468 17.10 13.25 -14.88
C ILE A 468 17.25 14.77 -14.75
N PHE A 469 16.26 15.55 -15.20
CA PHE A 469 16.28 17.00 -15.06
C PHE A 469 16.32 17.43 -13.59
N GLY A 470 15.49 16.83 -12.74
CA GLY A 470 15.50 17.10 -11.30
C GLY A 470 16.83 16.70 -10.65
N HIS A 471 17.40 15.57 -11.05
CA HIS A 471 18.69 15.10 -10.55
C HIS A 471 19.84 16.00 -11.02
N ALA A 472 19.87 16.38 -12.30
CA ALA A 472 20.86 17.29 -12.84
C ALA A 472 20.79 18.67 -12.18
N SER A 473 19.57 19.22 -11.97
CA SER A 473 19.39 20.51 -11.29
C SER A 473 19.94 20.49 -9.87
N ALA A 474 19.71 19.41 -9.14
CA ALA A 474 20.26 19.24 -7.80
C ALA A 474 21.78 19.03 -7.80
N ALA A 475 22.32 18.39 -8.84
CA ALA A 475 23.77 18.26 -9.02
C ALA A 475 24.47 19.59 -9.25
N PHE A 476 23.78 20.65 -9.72
CA PHE A 476 24.31 22.01 -9.76
C PHE A 476 24.34 22.71 -8.40
N ILE A 477 23.39 22.40 -7.52
CA ILE A 477 23.29 23.04 -6.20
C ILE A 477 24.41 22.54 -5.27
N LEU A 478 24.82 21.29 -5.40
CA LEU A 478 25.84 20.70 -4.56
C LEU A 478 27.25 21.32 -4.76
N PRO A 479 27.78 21.49 -6.00
CA PRO A 479 29.02 22.23 -6.22
C PRO A 479 28.94 23.68 -5.77
N LEU A 480 27.79 24.32 -5.93
CA LEU A 480 27.56 25.67 -5.43
C LEU A 480 27.69 25.73 -3.90
N ALA A 481 27.16 24.71 -3.21
CA ALA A 481 27.31 24.57 -1.76
C ALA A 481 28.77 24.33 -1.34
N VAL A 482 29.52 23.48 -2.09
CA VAL A 482 30.95 23.22 -1.86
C VAL A 482 31.78 24.46 -2.18
N ALA A 483 31.49 25.15 -3.29
CA ALA A 483 32.16 26.39 -3.68
C ALA A 483 31.90 27.52 -2.68
N ASN A 484 30.70 27.61 -2.12
CA ASN A 484 30.38 28.58 -1.07
C ASN A 484 31.16 28.31 0.22
N THR A 485 31.40 27.06 0.60
CA THR A 485 32.23 26.73 1.76
C THR A 485 33.67 27.21 1.55
N ALA A 486 34.24 26.93 0.38
CA ALA A 486 35.59 27.40 0.02
C ALA A 486 35.68 28.94 -0.13
N ALA A 487 34.63 29.60 -0.61
CA ALA A 487 34.55 31.05 -0.72
C ALA A 487 34.44 31.72 0.67
N VAL A 488 33.66 31.14 1.58
CA VAL A 488 33.50 31.61 2.97
C VAL A 488 34.85 31.52 3.72
N GLU A 489 35.62 30.46 3.52
CA GLU A 489 36.97 30.31 4.09
C GLU A 489 37.93 31.33 3.54
N ARG A 490 37.87 31.67 2.22
CA ARG A 490 38.70 32.72 1.59
C ARG A 490 38.38 34.13 2.13
N VAL A 491 37.20 34.36 2.62
CA VAL A 491 36.77 35.65 3.22
C VAL A 491 37.04 35.70 4.73
N GLY A 492 37.69 34.65 5.28
CA GLY A 492 38.08 34.61 6.70
C GLY A 492 36.94 34.27 7.67
N LEU A 493 35.79 33.78 7.17
CA LEU A 493 34.69 33.31 8.00
C LEU A 493 34.89 31.84 8.38
N PRO A 494 34.40 31.40 9.55
CA PRO A 494 34.50 30.01 9.97
C PRO A 494 33.83 29.05 8.98
N ALA A 495 34.41 27.89 8.71
CA ALA A 495 33.86 26.84 7.85
C ALA A 495 32.43 26.42 8.26
N SER A 496 32.09 26.58 9.54
CA SER A 496 30.71 26.36 10.06
C SER A 496 29.64 27.24 9.40
N VAL A 497 30.00 28.48 9.00
CA VAL A 497 29.09 29.40 8.31
C VAL A 497 28.76 28.90 6.90
N GLY A 498 29.78 28.46 6.14
CA GLY A 498 29.59 27.87 4.82
C GLY A 498 28.81 26.58 4.88
N GLY A 499 29.03 25.76 5.91
CA GLY A 499 28.23 24.57 6.20
C GLY A 499 26.77 24.87 6.50
N ALA A 500 26.48 25.88 7.32
CA ALA A 500 25.12 26.31 7.63
C ALA A 500 24.39 26.84 6.37
N VAL A 501 25.04 27.64 5.54
CA VAL A 501 24.48 28.13 4.28
C VAL A 501 24.17 26.95 3.32
N SER A 502 25.06 25.97 3.23
CA SER A 502 24.84 24.78 2.39
C SER A 502 23.64 23.96 2.86
N LEU A 503 23.47 23.79 4.17
CA LEU A 503 22.30 23.11 4.76
C LEU A 503 21.00 23.86 4.53
N LEU A 504 21.02 25.20 4.67
CA LEU A 504 19.84 26.02 4.41
C LEU A 504 19.43 25.99 2.94
N LEU A 505 20.37 26.04 2.01
CA LEU A 505 20.12 25.88 0.57
C LEU A 505 19.55 24.50 0.25
N ALA A 506 20.13 23.44 0.81
CA ALA A 506 19.61 22.09 0.65
C ALA A 506 18.19 21.96 1.21
N ALA A 507 17.91 22.53 2.37
CA ALA A 507 16.56 22.53 2.95
C ALA A 507 15.56 23.31 2.07
N ALA A 508 15.92 24.50 1.61
CA ALA A 508 15.07 25.34 0.78
C ALA A 508 14.73 24.69 -0.58
N THR A 509 15.71 24.04 -1.22
CA THR A 509 15.50 23.36 -2.50
C THR A 509 14.69 22.07 -2.37
N ASN A 510 14.78 21.38 -1.24
CA ASN A 510 14.03 20.15 -0.98
C ASN A 510 12.61 20.40 -0.47
N ALA A 511 12.33 21.54 0.16
CA ALA A 511 11.02 21.85 0.76
C ALA A 511 9.86 21.73 -0.24
N PRO A 512 9.92 22.21 -1.49
CA PRO A 512 8.84 22.05 -2.46
C PRO A 512 8.54 20.58 -2.79
N LEU A 513 9.57 19.73 -2.90
CA LEU A 513 9.41 18.30 -3.17
C LEU A 513 8.77 17.58 -1.99
N VAL A 514 9.21 17.89 -0.78
CA VAL A 514 8.61 17.34 0.45
C VAL A 514 7.15 17.77 0.55
N HIS A 515 6.86 19.06 0.32
CA HIS A 515 5.49 19.59 0.34
C HIS A 515 4.61 18.90 -0.70
N ALA A 516 5.07 18.78 -1.95
CA ALA A 516 4.32 18.11 -3.01
C ALA A 516 4.05 16.63 -2.69
N CYS A 517 5.03 15.92 -2.10
CA CYS A 517 4.88 14.54 -1.67
C CYS A 517 3.84 14.42 -0.54
N VAL A 518 3.94 15.27 0.48
CA VAL A 518 2.98 15.31 1.59
C VAL A 518 1.57 15.59 1.06
N GLU A 519 1.40 16.57 0.16
CA GLU A 519 0.10 16.89 -0.42
C GLU A 519 -0.46 15.75 -1.29
N MET A 520 0.36 15.07 -2.08
CA MET A 520 -0.07 13.92 -2.89
C MET A 520 -0.57 12.77 -2.01
N TYR A 521 0.11 12.50 -0.91
CA TYR A 521 -0.21 11.36 -0.03
C TYR A 521 -1.01 11.74 1.22
N ARG A 522 -1.39 13.02 1.36
CA ARG A 522 -2.25 13.50 2.44
C ARG A 522 -3.65 12.89 2.30
N SER A 523 -4.23 12.50 3.43
CA SER A 523 -5.61 12.02 3.46
C SER A 523 -6.58 13.12 3.02
N ARG A 524 -7.46 12.79 2.08
CA ARG A 524 -8.56 13.69 1.71
C ARG A 524 -9.52 13.80 2.88
N PRO A 525 -10.07 15.00 3.20
CA PRO A 525 -11.24 15.08 4.05
C PRO A 525 -12.37 14.25 3.41
N ALA A 526 -13.14 13.55 4.24
CA ALA A 526 -14.29 12.80 3.74
C ALA A 526 -15.17 13.76 2.89
N PRO A 527 -15.63 13.35 1.70
CA PRO A 527 -16.52 14.17 0.91
C PRO A 527 -17.75 14.50 1.76
N PRO A 528 -18.28 15.75 1.69
CA PRO A 528 -19.51 16.10 2.38
C PRO A 528 -20.61 15.12 1.93
N PRO A 529 -21.53 14.73 2.80
CA PRO A 529 -22.63 13.87 2.42
C PRO A 529 -23.36 14.56 1.26
N GLU A 530 -23.42 13.87 0.11
CA GLU A 530 -24.25 14.32 -1.01
C GLU A 530 -25.66 14.52 -0.45
N ARG A 531 -26.18 15.73 -0.61
CA ARG A 531 -27.60 15.99 -0.40
C ARG A 531 -28.33 15.06 -1.36
N THR A 532 -28.91 14.00 -0.85
CA THR A 532 -29.90 13.23 -1.61
C THR A 532 -30.99 14.22 -1.96
N SER A 533 -31.01 14.72 -3.20
CA SER A 533 -32.21 15.28 -3.78
C SER A 533 -33.26 14.18 -3.65
N ALA A 534 -34.27 14.42 -2.84
CA ALA A 534 -35.45 13.58 -2.81
C ALA A 534 -35.92 13.41 -4.26
N PRO A 535 -36.28 12.20 -4.69
CA PRO A 535 -36.90 12.03 -6.01
C PRO A 535 -38.13 12.92 -6.04
N ASP A 536 -38.18 13.80 -7.02
CA ASP A 536 -39.34 14.64 -7.31
C ASP A 536 -40.51 13.71 -7.67
N GLU A 537 -41.51 13.60 -6.80
CA GLU A 537 -42.71 12.76 -6.97
C GLU A 537 -43.66 13.30 -8.06
N ARG A 538 -43.16 14.07 -9.01
CA ARG A 538 -43.98 14.61 -10.09
C ARG A 538 -43.45 14.16 -11.45
N ASP A 539 -43.52 12.91 -11.80
CA ASP A 539 -43.60 12.46 -13.19
C ASP A 539 -43.93 10.97 -13.23
N SER A 540 -45.17 10.64 -12.87
CA SER A 540 -45.74 9.33 -13.17
C SER A 540 -47.12 9.49 -13.81
N VAL A 541 -47.17 10.02 -15.01
CA VAL A 541 -48.30 9.84 -15.95
C VAL A 541 -47.78 9.81 -17.37
N GLY A 542 -47.93 8.69 -18.07
CA GLY A 542 -47.99 8.58 -19.54
C GLY A 542 -46.68 8.13 -20.18
N GLU A 543 -46.55 6.98 -20.62
CA GLU A 543 -46.82 6.40 -21.94
C GLU A 543 -46.09 5.06 -22.11
N ALA A 544 -46.90 4.03 -22.27
CA ALA A 544 -46.44 2.75 -22.77
C ALA A 544 -46.09 2.85 -24.23
N SER A 545 -44.83 2.62 -24.60
CA SER A 545 -44.46 2.30 -25.99
C SER A 545 -43.77 0.94 -26.05
N VAL A 546 -44.47 0.08 -26.74
CA VAL A 546 -44.16 -1.28 -27.19
C VAL A 546 -42.88 -1.23 -28.04
N TRP A 547 -41.84 -1.99 -27.67
CA TRP A 547 -40.80 -2.40 -28.63
C TRP A 547 -40.89 -3.90 -28.88
N LYS A 548 -41.26 -4.21 -30.14
CA LYS A 548 -41.20 -5.55 -30.73
C LYS A 548 -39.74 -5.94 -30.99
N CYS A 549 -39.47 -7.21 -30.75
CA CYS A 549 -38.32 -7.93 -31.28
C CYS A 549 -38.31 -7.91 -32.83
N ASP A 550 -37.11 -7.75 -33.39
CA ASP A 550 -36.62 -8.53 -34.52
C ASP A 550 -35.13 -8.87 -34.23
#